data_b33afb70383102c632c7bb3c6fc6c139
#
_entry.id   b33afb70383102c632c7bb3c6fc6c139
#
_cell.length_a   1.000
_cell.length_b   1.000
_cell.length_c   1.000
_cell.angle_alpha   90.00
_cell.angle_beta   90.00
_cell.angle_gamma   90.00
#
_symmetry.space_group_name_H-M   'P 1'
#
loop_
_entity.id
_entity.type
_entity.pdbx_description
1 polymer ?
#
loop_
_entity_poly.entity_id
_entity_poly.type
_entity_poly.pdbx_seq_one_letter_code
_entity_poly.pdbx_strand_id
1 'polypeptide(L)'
;METYLQTVRDEWIQLINETDSLVHQLTAQLASDHASGLITEFYRVVLADPHVAEFLTTEQVERQLQEALRRWLVDVLSCRVEQVDEQIRAQQRAADVHARIGISVDLVEMGFRILKKLLLPLINATPHPSETKLSIYHYAINSIDLAMEVMSRAY
;
A
#
# COMPACT_ATOMS: atom_id res chain seq x y z
N MET A 1 0.35 -22.16 7.95
CA MET A 1 -0.25 -21.08 7.15
C MET A 1 -1.31 -20.31 7.93
N GLU A 2 -2.26 -21.00 8.48
CA GLU A 2 -3.34 -20.37 9.26
C GLU A 2 -2.84 -19.55 10.45
N THR A 3 -1.79 -20.02 11.13
CA THR A 3 -1.25 -19.34 12.31
C THR A 3 -0.70 -17.95 11.99
N TYR A 4 0.06 -17.79 10.90
CA TYR A 4 0.60 -16.49 10.57
C TYR A 4 -0.48 -15.54 10.02
N LEU A 5 -1.44 -16.07 9.24
CA LEU A 5 -2.57 -15.28 8.76
C LEU A 5 -3.42 -14.78 9.93
N GLN A 6 -3.63 -15.62 10.94
CA GLN A 6 -4.33 -15.23 12.15
C GLN A 6 -3.57 -14.12 12.88
N THR A 7 -2.25 -14.24 13.00
CA THR A 7 -1.41 -13.22 13.63
C THR A 7 -1.50 -11.88 12.89
N VAL A 8 -1.35 -11.89 11.58
CA VAL A 8 -1.44 -10.67 10.75
C VAL A 8 -2.84 -10.05 10.87
N ARG A 9 -3.87 -10.86 10.82
CA ARG A 9 -5.26 -10.43 11.00
C ARG A 9 -5.43 -9.71 12.34
N ASP A 10 -4.97 -10.33 13.41
CA ASP A 10 -5.09 -9.78 14.75
C ASP A 10 -4.30 -8.47 14.90
N GLU A 11 -3.10 -8.41 14.36
CA GLU A 11 -2.28 -7.19 14.38
C GLU A 11 -2.91 -6.07 13.56
N TRP A 12 -3.50 -6.37 12.42
CA TRP A 12 -4.17 -5.38 11.59
C TRP A 12 -5.41 -4.81 12.28
N ILE A 13 -6.22 -5.69 12.87
CA ILE A 13 -7.39 -5.28 13.67
C ILE A 13 -6.96 -4.42 14.86
N GLN A 14 -5.89 -4.83 15.55
CA GLN A 14 -5.36 -4.07 16.68
C GLN A 14 -4.88 -2.68 16.24
N LEU A 15 -4.16 -2.58 15.13
CA LEU A 15 -3.71 -1.31 14.56
C LEU A 15 -4.89 -0.38 14.30
N ILE A 16 -5.95 -0.89 13.68
CA ILE A 16 -7.15 -0.10 13.40
C ILE A 16 -7.80 0.37 14.71
N ASN A 17 -7.97 -0.53 15.67
CA ASN A 17 -8.65 -0.23 16.94
C ASN A 17 -7.86 0.73 17.83
N GLU A 18 -6.54 0.71 17.76
CA GLU A 18 -5.67 1.61 18.53
C GLU A 18 -5.52 3.00 17.92
N THR A 19 -5.93 3.17 16.68
CA THR A 19 -5.79 4.42 15.95
C THR A 19 -7.03 5.28 16.14
N ASP A 20 -6.84 6.56 16.46
CA ASP A 20 -7.95 7.50 16.66
C ASP A 20 -8.77 7.66 15.38
N SER A 21 -10.08 7.83 15.56
CA SER A 21 -11.03 8.09 14.48
C SER A 21 -10.60 9.25 13.57
N LEU A 22 -10.08 10.33 14.15
CA LEU A 22 -9.58 11.48 13.39
C LEU A 22 -8.39 11.08 12.50
N VAL A 23 -7.45 10.29 13.02
CA VAL A 23 -6.30 9.82 12.24
C VAL A 23 -6.76 8.93 11.08
N HIS A 24 -7.75 8.07 11.31
CA HIS A 24 -8.37 7.28 10.23
C HIS A 24 -8.94 8.16 9.14
N GLN A 25 -9.72 9.17 9.50
CA GLN A 25 -10.34 10.09 8.56
C GLN A 25 -9.30 10.87 7.77
N LEU A 26 -8.28 11.39 8.44
CA LEU A 26 -7.22 12.18 7.81
C LEU A 26 -6.36 11.33 6.87
N THR A 27 -6.08 10.09 7.25
CA THR A 27 -5.32 9.15 6.40
C THR A 27 -6.12 8.77 5.16
N ALA A 28 -7.41 8.46 5.31
CA ALA A 28 -8.29 8.16 4.18
C ALA A 28 -8.43 9.36 3.24
N GLN A 29 -8.55 10.57 3.78
CA GLN A 29 -8.62 11.79 2.99
C GLN A 29 -7.32 12.05 2.23
N LEU A 30 -6.17 11.88 2.89
CA LEU A 30 -4.87 12.00 2.27
C LEU A 30 -4.73 11.04 1.08
N ALA A 31 -5.10 9.78 1.28
CA ALA A 31 -5.07 8.77 0.23
C ALA A 31 -5.98 9.15 -0.95
N SER A 32 -7.22 9.54 -0.66
CA SER A 32 -8.19 9.94 -1.68
C SER A 32 -7.70 11.15 -2.49
N ASP A 33 -7.14 12.15 -1.83
CA ASP A 33 -6.71 13.40 -2.47
C ASP A 33 -5.43 13.23 -3.30
N HIS A 34 -4.51 12.36 -2.86
CA HIS A 34 -3.16 12.29 -3.41
C HIS A 34 -2.82 11.00 -4.14
N ALA A 35 -3.70 9.98 -4.09
CA ALA A 35 -3.39 8.67 -4.67
C ALA A 35 -3.02 8.76 -6.15
N SER A 36 -3.77 9.50 -6.95
CA SER A 36 -3.50 9.62 -8.40
C SER A 36 -2.12 10.19 -8.69
N GLY A 37 -1.77 11.30 -8.05
CA GLY A 37 -0.46 11.93 -8.23
C GLY A 37 0.68 11.07 -7.71
N LEU A 38 0.49 10.45 -6.55
CA LEU A 38 1.47 9.55 -5.95
C LEU A 38 1.75 8.34 -6.85
N ILE A 39 0.72 7.73 -7.40
CA ILE A 39 0.87 6.55 -8.26
C ILE A 39 1.50 6.91 -9.60
N THR A 40 1.18 8.07 -10.17
CA THR A 40 1.87 8.58 -11.36
C THR A 40 3.37 8.71 -11.12
N GLU A 41 3.75 9.32 -10.00
CA GLU A 41 5.16 9.47 -9.61
C GLU A 41 5.82 8.11 -9.32
N PHE A 42 5.10 7.20 -8.67
CA PHE A 42 5.56 5.84 -8.42
C PHE A 42 5.98 5.14 -9.72
N TYR A 43 5.12 5.13 -10.73
CA TYR A 43 5.44 4.49 -12.01
C TYR A 43 6.56 5.20 -12.75
N ARG A 44 6.67 6.53 -12.64
CA ARG A 44 7.81 7.26 -13.20
C ARG A 44 9.12 6.76 -12.60
N VAL A 45 9.15 6.54 -11.29
CA VAL A 45 10.36 6.06 -10.59
C VAL A 45 10.65 4.60 -10.91
N VAL A 46 9.68 3.71 -10.83
CA VAL A 46 9.92 2.28 -11.03
C VAL A 46 10.25 1.94 -12.48
N LEU A 47 9.65 2.63 -13.46
CA LEU A 47 9.95 2.39 -14.87
C LEU A 47 11.33 2.89 -15.30
N ALA A 48 11.98 3.71 -14.48
CA ALA A 48 13.37 4.09 -14.69
C ALA A 48 14.33 2.93 -14.42
N ASP A 49 13.88 1.90 -13.68
CA ASP A 49 14.65 0.69 -13.45
C ASP A 49 14.49 -0.26 -14.66
N PRO A 50 15.60 -0.64 -15.37
CA PRO A 50 15.52 -1.50 -16.54
C PRO A 50 14.89 -2.87 -16.26
N HIS A 51 15.07 -3.41 -15.04
CA HIS A 51 14.49 -4.70 -14.66
C HIS A 51 12.96 -4.64 -14.57
N VAL A 52 12.41 -3.54 -14.10
CA VAL A 52 10.97 -3.33 -14.04
C VAL A 52 10.41 -3.07 -15.44
N ALA A 53 11.09 -2.26 -16.24
CA ALA A 53 10.67 -1.91 -17.58
C ALA A 53 10.53 -3.14 -18.52
N GLU A 54 11.24 -4.22 -18.22
CA GLU A 54 11.10 -5.49 -18.97
C GLU A 54 9.71 -6.13 -18.81
N PHE A 55 9.05 -5.91 -17.67
CA PHE A 55 7.76 -6.52 -17.35
C PHE A 55 6.57 -5.61 -17.65
N LEU A 56 6.78 -4.29 -17.72
CA LEU A 56 5.71 -3.31 -17.81
C LEU A 56 5.91 -2.40 -19.02
N THR A 57 4.89 -2.31 -19.87
CA THR A 57 4.87 -1.32 -20.95
C THR A 57 4.20 -0.04 -20.45
N THR A 58 4.58 1.12 -21.02
CA THR A 58 3.95 2.40 -20.71
C THR A 58 2.43 2.35 -20.93
N GLU A 59 2.01 1.67 -22.00
CA GLU A 59 0.59 1.54 -22.32
C GLU A 59 -0.18 0.76 -21.25
N GLN A 60 0.38 -0.36 -20.76
CA GLN A 60 -0.22 -1.14 -19.68
C GLN A 60 -0.33 -0.30 -18.39
N VAL A 61 0.72 0.45 -18.05
CA VAL A 61 0.74 1.34 -16.90
C VAL A 61 -0.36 2.39 -17.00
N GLU A 62 -0.47 3.06 -18.13
CA GLU A 62 -1.46 4.11 -18.34
C GLU A 62 -2.90 3.61 -18.27
N ARG A 63 -3.18 2.42 -18.83
CA ARG A 63 -4.56 1.92 -18.97
C ARG A 63 -5.08 1.18 -17.76
N GLN A 64 -4.26 0.36 -17.13
CA GLN A 64 -4.75 -0.64 -16.16
C GLN A 64 -4.08 -0.56 -14.80
N LEU A 65 -2.76 -0.45 -14.77
CA LEU A 65 -2.00 -0.61 -13.55
C LEU A 65 -2.07 0.60 -12.65
N GLN A 66 -2.09 1.81 -13.20
CA GLN A 66 -2.22 3.02 -12.40
C GLN A 66 -3.53 3.03 -11.60
N GLU A 67 -4.64 2.70 -12.25
CA GLU A 67 -5.94 2.66 -11.58
C GLU A 67 -6.00 1.54 -10.53
N ALA A 68 -5.47 0.37 -10.86
CA ALA A 68 -5.42 -0.75 -9.92
C ALA A 68 -4.62 -0.42 -8.67
N LEU A 69 -3.43 0.18 -8.84
CA LEU A 69 -2.58 0.54 -7.70
C LEU A 69 -3.14 1.72 -6.91
N ARG A 70 -3.74 2.69 -7.60
CA ARG A 70 -4.45 3.79 -6.93
C ARG A 70 -5.55 3.26 -6.00
N ARG A 71 -6.37 2.37 -6.51
CA ARG A 71 -7.45 1.73 -5.74
C ARG A 71 -6.89 0.93 -4.57
N TRP A 72 -5.84 0.15 -4.81
CA TRP A 72 -5.16 -0.62 -3.78
C TRP A 72 -4.69 0.28 -2.61
N LEU A 73 -4.04 1.39 -2.94
CA LEU A 73 -3.53 2.32 -1.92
C LEU A 73 -4.67 2.93 -1.09
N VAL A 74 -5.73 3.39 -1.74
CA VAL A 74 -6.90 3.93 -1.05
C VAL A 74 -7.54 2.87 -0.15
N ASP A 75 -7.72 1.65 -0.64
CA ASP A 75 -8.34 0.57 0.11
C ASP A 75 -7.51 0.17 1.34
N VAL A 76 -6.19 0.07 1.21
CA VAL A 76 -5.30 -0.27 2.33
C VAL A 76 -5.33 0.83 3.39
N LEU A 77 -5.27 2.09 2.99
CA LEU A 77 -5.23 3.23 3.91
C LEU A 77 -6.60 3.62 4.48
N SER A 78 -7.68 3.05 3.97
CA SER A 78 -9.05 3.27 4.43
C SER A 78 -9.68 2.02 5.05
N CYS A 79 -8.89 1.00 5.31
CA CYS A 79 -9.38 -0.31 5.75
C CYS A 79 -10.04 -0.22 7.12
N ARG A 80 -11.24 -0.80 7.24
CA ARG A 80 -11.96 -0.96 8.51
C ARG A 80 -11.82 -2.39 9.01
N VAL A 81 -12.13 -2.61 10.29
CA VAL A 81 -12.02 -3.93 10.92
C VAL A 81 -12.76 -5.01 10.13
N GLU A 82 -13.98 -4.73 9.69
CA GLU A 82 -14.80 -5.68 8.92
C GLU A 82 -14.25 -5.96 7.51
N GLN A 83 -13.27 -5.20 7.06
CA GLN A 83 -12.64 -5.35 5.72
C GLN A 83 -11.28 -6.07 5.77
N VAL A 84 -10.75 -6.35 6.96
CA VAL A 84 -9.40 -6.92 7.11
C VAL A 84 -9.26 -8.27 6.39
N ASP A 85 -10.24 -9.15 6.52
CA ASP A 85 -10.20 -10.46 5.87
C ASP A 85 -10.17 -10.32 4.33
N GLU A 86 -10.94 -9.39 3.78
CA GLU A 86 -10.90 -9.13 2.34
C GLU A 86 -9.58 -8.48 1.92
N GLN A 87 -8.99 -7.62 2.74
CA GLN A 87 -7.67 -7.07 2.47
C GLN A 87 -6.59 -8.16 2.40
N ILE A 88 -6.65 -9.13 3.32
CA ILE A 88 -5.72 -10.27 3.28
C ILE A 88 -5.88 -11.03 1.97
N ARG A 89 -7.11 -11.36 1.58
CA ARG A 89 -7.38 -12.05 0.31
C ARG A 89 -6.92 -11.24 -0.90
N ALA A 90 -7.11 -9.92 -0.87
CA ALA A 90 -6.66 -9.03 -1.95
C ALA A 90 -5.14 -9.08 -2.13
N GLN A 91 -4.38 -9.11 -1.04
CA GLN A 91 -2.91 -9.21 -1.10
C GLN A 91 -2.47 -10.58 -1.64
N GLN A 92 -3.16 -11.64 -1.27
CA GLN A 92 -2.88 -12.98 -1.81
C GLN A 92 -3.13 -13.05 -3.32
N ARG A 93 -4.23 -12.45 -3.80
CA ARG A 93 -4.52 -12.37 -5.24
C ARG A 93 -3.48 -11.54 -5.99
N ALA A 94 -3.05 -10.43 -5.40
CA ALA A 94 -2.02 -9.58 -6.00
C ALA A 94 -0.69 -10.32 -6.12
N ALA A 95 -0.30 -11.06 -5.09
CA ALA A 95 0.91 -11.88 -5.12
C ALA A 95 0.84 -12.93 -6.24
N ASP A 96 -0.30 -13.59 -6.39
CA ASP A 96 -0.51 -14.58 -7.44
C ASP A 96 -0.35 -13.98 -8.85
N VAL A 97 -0.93 -12.80 -9.07
CA VAL A 97 -0.78 -12.07 -10.35
C VAL A 97 0.68 -11.70 -10.61
N HIS A 98 1.37 -11.13 -9.62
CA HIS A 98 2.78 -10.76 -9.76
C HIS A 98 3.66 -11.97 -10.09
N ALA A 99 3.44 -13.08 -9.39
CA ALA A 99 4.21 -14.30 -9.63
C ALA A 99 3.98 -14.85 -11.05
N ARG A 100 2.75 -14.82 -11.54
CA ARG A 100 2.41 -15.31 -12.89
C ARG A 100 3.07 -14.51 -14.00
N ILE A 101 3.20 -13.20 -13.85
CA ILE A 101 3.85 -12.36 -14.84
C ILE A 101 5.38 -12.31 -14.66
N GLY A 102 5.91 -13.03 -13.70
CA GLY A 102 7.35 -13.19 -13.50
C GLY A 102 8.02 -12.08 -12.70
N ILE A 103 7.26 -11.24 -12.02
CA ILE A 103 7.83 -10.23 -11.13
C ILE A 103 8.31 -10.92 -9.85
N SER A 104 9.58 -10.76 -9.52
CA SER A 104 10.16 -11.33 -8.31
C SER A 104 9.71 -10.57 -7.06
N VAL A 105 9.73 -11.25 -5.90
CA VAL A 105 9.29 -10.65 -4.64
C VAL A 105 10.14 -9.44 -4.25
N ASP A 106 11.44 -9.46 -4.56
CA ASP A 106 12.32 -8.32 -4.26
C ASP A 106 11.94 -7.05 -5.05
N LEU A 107 11.46 -7.21 -6.29
CA LEU A 107 10.95 -6.07 -7.07
C LEU A 107 9.65 -5.52 -6.47
N VAL A 108 8.80 -6.39 -5.95
CA VAL A 108 7.58 -5.98 -5.24
C VAL A 108 7.94 -5.23 -3.95
N GLU A 109 8.90 -5.76 -3.18
CA GLU A 109 9.40 -5.10 -1.97
C GLU A 109 10.01 -3.72 -2.26
N MET A 110 10.75 -3.61 -3.35
CA MET A 110 11.28 -2.32 -3.82
C MET A 110 10.13 -1.33 -4.11
N GLY A 111 9.07 -1.80 -4.76
CA GLY A 111 7.88 -1.00 -5.02
C GLY A 111 7.23 -0.47 -3.75
N PHE A 112 7.06 -1.32 -2.74
CA PHE A 112 6.52 -0.90 -1.44
C PHE A 112 7.41 0.14 -0.76
N ARG A 113 8.72 -0.03 -0.83
CA ARG A 113 9.68 0.94 -0.28
C ARG A 113 9.52 2.31 -0.96
N ILE A 114 9.37 2.32 -2.28
CA ILE A 114 9.19 3.56 -3.05
C ILE A 114 7.85 4.23 -2.69
N LEU A 115 6.77 3.46 -2.57
CA LEU A 115 5.47 4.00 -2.13
C LEU A 115 5.58 4.70 -0.78
N LYS A 116 6.23 4.08 0.20
CA LYS A 116 6.43 4.66 1.53
C LYS A 116 7.26 5.94 1.45
N LYS A 117 8.32 5.92 0.65
CA LYS A 117 9.19 7.09 0.45
C LYS A 117 8.43 8.27 -0.16
N LEU A 118 7.53 8.01 -1.10
CA LEU A 118 6.73 9.05 -1.74
C LEU A 118 5.60 9.57 -0.85
N LEU A 119 5.08 8.71 0.02
CA LEU A 119 4.00 9.07 0.93
C LEU A 119 4.44 10.02 2.05
N LEU A 120 5.65 9.86 2.54
CA LEU A 120 6.17 10.64 3.66
C LEU A 120 6.12 12.17 3.44
N PRO A 121 6.60 12.73 2.31
CA PRO A 121 6.48 14.15 2.07
C PRO A 121 5.04 14.65 2.02
N LEU A 122 4.11 13.84 1.52
CA LEU A 122 2.69 14.19 1.47
C LEU A 122 2.10 14.33 2.88
N ILE A 123 2.43 13.42 3.77
CA ILE A 123 2.04 13.51 5.19
C ILE A 123 2.64 14.74 5.83
N ASN A 124 3.93 14.97 5.61
CA ASN A 124 4.65 16.10 6.20
C ASN A 124 4.13 17.45 5.72
N ALA A 125 3.61 17.52 4.49
CA ALA A 125 3.06 18.75 3.91
C ALA A 125 1.64 19.10 4.40
N THR A 126 0.97 18.20 5.13
CA THR A 126 -0.36 18.49 5.67
C THR A 126 -0.28 19.61 6.73
N PRO A 127 -1.38 20.40 6.93
CA PRO A 127 -1.37 21.49 7.90
C PRO A 127 -1.63 21.04 9.34
N HIS A 128 -1.40 19.76 9.64
CA HIS A 128 -1.67 19.20 10.96
C HIS A 128 -0.47 19.37 11.90
N PRO A 129 -0.70 19.34 13.24
CA PRO A 129 0.40 19.33 14.21
C PRO A 129 1.33 18.13 14.02
N SER A 130 2.58 18.25 14.43
CA SER A 130 3.60 17.19 14.30
C SER A 130 3.14 15.86 14.92
N GLU A 131 2.46 15.90 16.02
CA GLU A 131 1.92 14.72 16.72
C GLU A 131 0.90 13.98 15.86
N THR A 132 -0.01 14.73 15.21
CA THR A 132 -0.99 14.16 14.28
C THR A 132 -0.33 13.59 13.03
N LYS A 133 0.66 14.30 12.48
CA LYS A 133 1.44 13.79 11.32
C LYS A 133 2.15 12.49 11.65
N LEU A 134 2.73 12.38 12.83
CA LEU A 134 3.40 11.16 13.29
C LEU A 134 2.40 10.00 13.41
N SER A 135 1.20 10.26 13.92
CA SER A 135 0.15 9.25 14.03
C SER A 135 -0.34 8.79 12.65
N ILE A 136 -0.51 9.71 11.70
CA ILE A 136 -0.86 9.37 10.31
C ILE A 136 0.24 8.51 9.68
N TYR A 137 1.49 8.91 9.86
CA TYR A 137 2.64 8.16 9.36
C TYR A 137 2.67 6.74 9.95
N HIS A 138 2.56 6.62 11.27
CA HIS A 138 2.56 5.34 11.97
C HIS A 138 1.47 4.41 11.43
N TYR A 139 0.24 4.91 11.33
CA TYR A 139 -0.89 4.12 10.84
C TYR A 139 -0.72 3.72 9.37
N ALA A 140 -0.36 4.66 8.50
CA ALA A 140 -0.22 4.42 7.08
C ALA A 140 0.90 3.42 6.76
N ILE A 141 2.07 3.61 7.37
CA ILE A 141 3.23 2.75 7.11
C ILE A 141 3.01 1.34 7.64
N ASN A 142 2.44 1.19 8.84
CA ASN A 142 2.15 -0.13 9.37
C ASN A 142 1.08 -0.87 8.56
N SER A 143 0.07 -0.15 8.05
CA SER A 143 -0.94 -0.74 7.16
C SER A 143 -0.30 -1.26 5.87
N ILE A 144 0.58 -0.49 5.25
CA ILE A 144 1.30 -0.89 4.04
C ILE A 144 2.22 -2.08 4.34
N ASP A 145 2.91 -2.08 5.47
CA ASP A 145 3.81 -3.17 5.85
C ASP A 145 3.05 -4.48 6.12
N LEU A 146 1.87 -4.42 6.74
CA LEU A 146 1.02 -5.60 6.93
C LEU A 146 0.56 -6.16 5.58
N ALA A 147 0.16 -5.30 4.64
CA ALA A 147 -0.19 -5.72 3.29
C ALA A 147 1.00 -6.39 2.58
N MET A 148 2.19 -5.82 2.71
CA MET A 148 3.42 -6.41 2.13
C MET A 148 3.75 -7.76 2.76
N GLU A 149 3.59 -7.90 4.07
CA GLU A 149 3.85 -9.18 4.76
C GLU A 149 2.98 -10.30 4.19
N VAL A 150 1.68 -10.05 4.02
CA VAL A 150 0.77 -11.03 3.41
C VAL A 150 1.20 -11.34 1.98
N MET A 151 1.48 -10.31 1.19
CA MET A 151 1.84 -10.47 -0.21
C MET A 151 3.14 -11.26 -0.37
N SER A 152 4.17 -10.95 0.41
CA SER A 152 5.47 -11.62 0.32
C SER A 152 5.37 -13.10 0.70
N ARG A 153 4.57 -13.43 1.71
CA ARG A 153 4.38 -14.83 2.12
C ARG A 153 3.54 -15.64 1.16
N ALA A 154 2.70 -14.99 0.36
CA ALA A 154 1.88 -15.64 -0.65
C ALA A 154 2.64 -15.98 -1.94
N TYR A 155 3.87 -15.46 -2.08
CA TYR A 155 4.77 -15.82 -3.17
C TYR A 155 5.29 -17.25 -3.00
#